data_3fde4ac6e8693edff2160653fd4842d2
#
_entry.id   3fde4ac6e8693edff2160653fd4842d2
#
_cell.length_a   1.000
_cell.length_b   1.000
_cell.length_c   1.000
_cell.angle_alpha   90.00
_cell.angle_beta   90.00
_cell.angle_gamma   90.00
#
_symmetry.space_group_name_H-M   'P 1'
#
loop_
_entity.id
_entity.type
_entity.pdbx_description
1 polymer ?
#
loop_
_entity_poly.entity_id
_entity_poly.type
_entity_poly.pdbx_seq_one_letter_code
_entity_poly.pdbx_strand_id
1 'polypeptide(L)'
;MLFIESVISADETTLHAQTHVNADWPVFLGHFPEFPIMPGVLLIETVAQAGSLILGLNGVVPDGSFIGFTGVEQAKFRQAVKPGDVMDVHVELTRERRGFFKFEGRIDVDATLAAEVKFAAAQMTL
;
A
#
# COMPACT_ATOMS: atom_id res chain seq x y z
N MET A 1 10.85 5.24 0.81
CA MET A 1 10.00 6.22 1.50
C MET A 1 8.82 5.51 2.15
N LEU A 2 8.46 5.87 3.36
CA LEU A 2 7.32 5.28 4.06
C LEU A 2 6.07 6.10 3.78
N PHE A 3 5.05 5.45 3.20
CA PHE A 3 3.77 6.10 2.86
C PHE A 3 2.65 5.78 3.84
N ILE A 4 2.89 5.00 4.88
CA ILE A 4 1.90 4.71 5.90
C ILE A 4 2.22 5.53 7.14
N GLU A 5 1.32 6.43 7.48
CA GLU A 5 1.49 7.33 8.61
C GLU A 5 0.98 6.70 9.90
N SER A 6 -0.22 6.11 9.86
CA SER A 6 -0.82 5.50 11.03
C SER A 6 -1.67 4.30 10.66
N VAL A 7 -1.71 3.31 11.56
CA VAL A 7 -2.60 2.16 11.45
C VAL A 7 -3.83 2.44 12.30
N ILE A 8 -5.00 2.45 11.68
CA ILE A 8 -6.28 2.71 12.33
C ILE A 8 -6.80 1.44 12.99
N SER A 9 -6.73 0.33 12.27
CA SER A 9 -7.15 -0.98 12.78
C SER A 9 -6.45 -2.09 12.01
N ALA A 10 -6.26 -3.23 12.66
CA ALA A 10 -5.68 -4.40 12.02
C ALA A 10 -6.14 -5.67 12.72
N ASP A 11 -6.27 -6.74 11.95
CA ASP A 11 -6.43 -8.09 12.46
C ASP A 11 -5.50 -9.02 11.67
N GLU A 12 -5.72 -10.34 11.73
CA GLU A 12 -4.81 -11.30 11.11
C GLU A 12 -4.77 -11.21 9.57
N THR A 13 -5.83 -10.71 8.96
CA THR A 13 -5.96 -10.69 7.49
C THR A 13 -6.29 -9.33 6.90
N THR A 14 -6.66 -8.34 7.72
CA THR A 14 -7.03 -7.03 7.20
C THR A 14 -6.30 -5.92 7.95
N LEU A 15 -6.15 -4.79 7.27
CA LEU A 15 -5.54 -3.60 7.86
C LEU A 15 -6.14 -2.36 7.21
N HIS A 16 -6.47 -1.39 8.07
CA HIS A 16 -6.85 -0.04 7.65
C HIS A 16 -5.80 0.92 8.16
N ALA A 17 -5.18 1.64 7.25
CA ALA A 17 -4.17 2.64 7.56
C ALA A 17 -4.58 4.00 6.98
N GLN A 18 -3.97 5.04 7.48
CA GLN A 18 -4.21 6.40 7.03
C GLN A 18 -2.91 7.13 6.77
N THR A 19 -2.90 7.97 5.75
CA THR A 19 -1.76 8.81 5.42
C THR A 19 -2.22 10.13 4.84
N HIS A 20 -1.71 11.24 5.40
CA HIS A 20 -1.89 12.56 4.84
C HIS A 20 -0.87 12.76 3.71
N VAL A 21 -1.34 13.11 2.54
CA VAL A 21 -0.46 13.38 1.39
C VAL A 21 0.17 14.74 1.58
N ASN A 22 1.48 14.76 1.76
CA ASN A 22 2.22 15.97 2.07
C ASN A 22 2.76 16.62 0.79
N ALA A 23 2.47 17.91 0.60
CA ALA A 23 2.93 18.67 -0.56
C ALA A 23 4.46 18.75 -0.65
N ASP A 24 5.17 18.57 0.48
CA ASP A 24 6.62 18.63 0.54
C ASP A 24 7.31 17.34 0.11
N TRP A 25 6.56 16.29 -0.21
CA TRP A 25 7.17 15.06 -0.68
C TRP A 25 7.91 15.30 -2.00
N PRO A 26 9.16 14.83 -2.12
CA PRO A 26 9.99 15.10 -3.31
C PRO A 26 9.35 14.67 -4.64
N VAL A 27 8.48 13.68 -4.62
CA VAL A 27 7.80 13.21 -5.83
C VAL A 27 7.02 14.31 -6.55
N PHE A 28 6.51 15.29 -5.82
CA PHE A 28 5.72 16.37 -6.42
C PHE A 28 6.57 17.42 -7.13
N LEU A 29 7.88 17.42 -6.95
CA LEU A 29 8.78 18.29 -7.69
C LEU A 29 8.84 17.93 -9.18
N GLY A 30 8.60 16.65 -9.50
CA GLY A 30 8.68 16.17 -10.87
C GLY A 30 7.38 15.69 -11.48
N HIS A 31 6.31 15.52 -10.70
CA HIS A 31 5.08 14.87 -11.17
C HIS A 31 3.82 15.57 -10.67
N PHE A 32 3.44 16.49 -11.20
CA PHE A 32 3.63 17.59 -12.10
C PHE A 32 3.71 18.87 -11.27
N PRO A 33 4.67 19.78 -11.46
CA PRO A 33 4.81 20.94 -10.56
C PRO A 33 3.58 21.86 -10.48
N GLU A 34 2.85 22.01 -11.59
CA GLU A 34 1.64 22.83 -11.63
C GLU A 34 0.37 22.08 -11.23
N PHE A 35 0.38 20.75 -11.39
CA PHE A 35 -0.72 19.87 -11.03
C PHE A 35 -0.16 18.65 -10.28
N PRO A 36 0.26 18.83 -9.03
CA PRO A 36 0.87 17.72 -8.31
C PRO A 36 -0.14 16.61 -8.04
N ILE A 37 0.20 15.40 -8.49
CA ILE A 37 -0.59 14.20 -8.23
C ILE A 37 0.34 13.06 -7.85
N MET A 38 -0.17 12.12 -7.06
CA MET A 38 0.56 10.90 -6.72
C MET A 38 0.68 10.01 -7.96
N PRO A 39 1.90 9.63 -8.36
CA PRO A 39 2.06 8.64 -9.44
C PRO A 39 1.39 7.32 -9.06
N GLY A 40 0.80 6.64 -10.06
CA GLY A 40 0.14 5.35 -9.83
C GLY A 40 1.06 4.32 -9.19
N VAL A 41 2.34 4.28 -9.58
CA VAL A 41 3.30 3.34 -8.98
C VAL A 41 3.49 3.56 -7.49
N LEU A 42 3.36 4.80 -7.00
CA LEU A 42 3.46 5.10 -5.57
C LEU A 42 2.17 4.77 -4.82
N LEU A 43 1.03 4.79 -5.50
CA LEU A 43 -0.21 4.27 -4.92
C LEU A 43 -0.13 2.76 -4.74
N ILE A 44 0.44 2.04 -5.71
CA ILE A 44 0.72 0.61 -5.58
C ILE A 44 1.66 0.36 -4.40
N GLU A 45 2.74 1.14 -4.30
CA GLU A 45 3.70 1.01 -3.19
C GLU A 45 3.04 1.25 -1.84
N THR A 46 2.14 2.22 -1.75
CA THR A 46 1.39 2.51 -0.52
C THR A 46 0.58 1.30 -0.06
N VAL A 47 -0.14 0.67 -0.99
CA VAL A 47 -0.93 -0.53 -0.68
C VAL A 47 -0.01 -1.70 -0.30
N ALA A 48 1.12 -1.85 -1.00
CA ALA A 48 2.08 -2.90 -0.70
C ALA A 48 2.70 -2.75 0.69
N GLN A 49 3.03 -1.53 1.11
CA GLN A 49 3.51 -1.26 2.46
C GLN A 49 2.47 -1.65 3.51
N ALA A 50 1.20 -1.34 3.28
CA ALA A 50 0.13 -1.73 4.18
C ALA A 50 -0.01 -3.24 4.27
N GLY A 51 0.08 -3.95 3.14
CA GLY A 51 0.06 -5.42 3.13
C GLY A 51 1.21 -6.04 3.91
N SER A 52 2.41 -5.49 3.77
CA SER A 52 3.58 -5.95 4.52
C SER A 52 3.39 -5.78 6.03
N LEU A 53 2.67 -4.75 6.46
CA LEU A 53 2.38 -4.54 7.88
C LEU A 53 1.49 -5.63 8.47
N ILE A 54 0.57 -6.19 7.69
CA ILE A 54 -0.24 -7.34 8.17
C ILE A 54 0.68 -8.48 8.59
N LEU A 55 1.64 -8.82 7.74
CA LEU A 55 2.57 -9.92 8.00
C LEU A 55 3.51 -9.60 9.17
N GLY A 56 4.01 -8.37 9.23
CA GLY A 56 4.89 -7.94 10.31
C GLY A 56 4.20 -7.94 11.67
N LEU A 57 2.97 -7.44 11.74
CA LEU A 57 2.20 -7.39 12.99
C LEU A 57 1.82 -8.79 13.48
N ASN A 58 1.69 -9.75 12.59
CA ASN A 58 1.35 -11.14 12.95
C ASN A 58 2.58 -12.02 13.18
N GLY A 59 3.79 -11.46 13.09
CA GLY A 59 5.02 -12.20 13.33
C GLY A 59 5.29 -13.31 12.31
N VAL A 60 4.81 -13.15 11.09
CA VAL A 60 4.91 -14.18 10.05
C VAL A 60 6.30 -14.28 9.43
N VAL A 61 7.13 -13.23 9.58
CA VAL A 61 8.45 -13.14 8.92
C VAL A 61 9.53 -13.61 9.88
N PRO A 62 10.15 -14.80 9.65
CA PRO A 62 11.25 -15.29 10.47
C PRO A 62 12.51 -14.44 10.30
N ASP A 63 13.38 -14.48 11.32
CA ASP A 63 14.68 -13.82 11.25
C ASP A 63 15.47 -14.32 10.04
N GLY A 64 16.19 -13.41 9.39
CA GLY A 64 16.98 -13.72 8.20
C GLY A 64 16.19 -13.81 6.91
N SER A 65 14.90 -13.50 6.97
CA SER A 65 14.06 -13.46 5.77
C SER A 65 13.35 -12.10 5.65
N PHE A 66 12.78 -11.86 4.48
CA PHE A 66 12.01 -10.66 4.20
C PHE A 66 10.86 -11.00 3.25
N ILE A 67 9.90 -10.10 3.17
CA ILE A 67 8.79 -10.24 2.21
C ILE A 67 9.14 -9.44 0.97
N GLY A 68 9.30 -10.13 -0.14
CA GLY A 68 9.58 -9.54 -1.44
C GLY A 68 8.31 -9.45 -2.28
N PHE A 69 8.17 -8.34 -2.97
CA PHE A 69 7.08 -8.10 -3.91
C PHE A 69 7.32 -8.94 -5.16
N THR A 70 6.38 -9.77 -5.55
CA THR A 70 6.56 -10.66 -6.71
C THR A 70 5.80 -10.23 -7.96
N GLY A 71 4.73 -9.45 -7.80
CA GLY A 71 4.01 -8.96 -8.96
C GLY A 71 2.73 -8.25 -8.61
N VAL A 72 2.24 -7.48 -9.57
CA VAL A 72 0.94 -6.83 -9.52
C VAL A 72 0.04 -7.55 -10.50
N GLU A 73 -1.06 -8.14 -10.00
CA GLU A 73 -2.02 -8.83 -10.85
C GLU A 73 -2.97 -7.83 -11.53
N GLN A 74 -3.32 -6.77 -10.79
CA GLN A 74 -4.24 -5.75 -11.29
C GLN A 74 -4.01 -4.44 -10.54
N ALA A 75 -4.05 -3.34 -11.26
CA ALA A 75 -4.08 -2.01 -10.67
C ALA A 75 -5.04 -1.14 -11.48
N LYS A 76 -5.96 -0.49 -10.79
CA LYS A 76 -6.93 0.43 -11.41
C LYS A 76 -6.88 1.75 -10.67
N PHE A 77 -6.71 2.83 -11.41
CA PHE A 77 -6.66 4.18 -10.88
C PHE A 77 -7.90 4.92 -11.34
N ARG A 78 -8.73 5.33 -10.38
CA ARG A 78 -10.05 5.90 -10.68
C ARG A 78 -10.14 7.39 -10.42
N GLN A 79 -9.25 7.89 -9.54
CA GLN A 79 -9.24 9.30 -9.15
C GLN A 79 -7.82 9.70 -8.79
N ALA A 80 -7.41 10.91 -9.18
CA ALA A 80 -6.12 11.45 -8.81
C ALA A 80 -6.05 11.70 -7.30
N VAL A 81 -4.92 11.36 -6.71
CA VAL A 81 -4.60 11.65 -5.30
C VAL A 81 -3.61 12.79 -5.28
N LYS A 82 -3.89 13.84 -4.53
CA LYS A 82 -3.14 15.10 -4.53
C LYS A 82 -2.68 15.49 -3.13
N PRO A 83 -1.70 16.40 -3.04
CA PRO A 83 -1.33 16.97 -1.75
C PRO A 83 -2.55 17.56 -1.01
N GLY A 84 -2.61 17.29 0.28
CA GLY A 84 -3.74 17.66 1.11
C GLY A 84 -4.81 16.60 1.27
N ASP A 85 -4.81 15.60 0.39
CA ASP A 85 -5.73 14.47 0.53
C ASP A 85 -5.31 13.58 1.69
N VAL A 86 -6.29 12.94 2.32
CA VAL A 86 -6.06 11.87 3.28
C VAL A 86 -6.40 10.56 2.60
N MET A 87 -5.40 9.69 2.47
CA MET A 87 -5.62 8.35 1.92
C MET A 87 -6.04 7.40 3.04
N ASP A 88 -7.20 6.77 2.87
CA ASP A 88 -7.59 5.61 3.65
C ASP A 88 -7.19 4.37 2.87
N VAL A 89 -6.24 3.63 3.42
CA VAL A 89 -5.66 2.46 2.77
C VAL A 89 -6.22 1.22 3.44
N HIS A 90 -6.96 0.43 2.68
CA HIS A 90 -7.51 -0.84 3.16
C HIS A 90 -6.85 -1.97 2.41
N VAL A 91 -6.35 -2.97 3.11
CA VAL A 91 -5.73 -4.13 2.49
C VAL A 91 -6.18 -5.39 3.18
N GLU A 92 -6.35 -6.45 2.40
CA GLU A 92 -6.71 -7.77 2.87
C GLU A 92 -5.73 -8.80 2.33
N LEU A 93 -5.26 -9.68 3.22
CA LEU A 93 -4.53 -10.88 2.84
C LEU A 93 -5.56 -11.93 2.40
N THR A 94 -5.65 -12.17 1.10
CA THR A 94 -6.69 -13.05 0.55
C THR A 94 -6.23 -14.49 0.43
N ARG A 95 -4.91 -14.72 0.40
CA ARG A 95 -4.37 -16.08 0.30
C ARG A 95 -2.96 -16.12 0.88
N GLU A 96 -2.71 -17.17 1.64
CA GLU A 96 -1.38 -17.50 2.13
C GLU A 96 -1.14 -19.00 1.92
N ARG A 97 -0.01 -19.32 1.30
CA ARG A 97 0.37 -20.71 1.08
C ARG A 97 1.89 -20.82 0.96
N ARG A 98 2.51 -21.51 1.94
CA ARG A 98 3.94 -21.86 1.90
C ARG A 98 4.84 -20.66 1.62
N GLY A 99 4.61 -19.54 2.31
CA GLY A 99 5.40 -18.35 2.14
C GLY A 99 5.05 -17.51 0.91
N PHE A 100 3.96 -17.82 0.21
CA PHE A 100 3.40 -17.03 -0.86
C PHE A 100 2.12 -16.36 -0.39
N PHE A 101 1.97 -15.08 -0.72
CA PHE A 101 0.88 -14.25 -0.22
C PHE A 101 0.22 -13.51 -1.36
N LYS A 102 -1.11 -13.43 -1.31
CA LYS A 102 -1.89 -12.57 -2.21
C LYS A 102 -2.68 -11.56 -1.41
N PHE A 103 -2.72 -10.35 -1.91
CA PHE A 103 -3.39 -9.23 -1.25
C PHE A 103 -4.30 -8.52 -2.22
N GLU A 104 -5.40 -7.99 -1.68
CA GLU A 104 -6.24 -7.02 -2.37
C GLU A 104 -6.31 -5.76 -1.52
N GLY A 105 -6.09 -4.61 -2.14
CA GLY A 105 -6.13 -3.35 -1.43
C GLY A 105 -6.83 -2.27 -2.22
N ARG A 106 -7.23 -1.23 -1.49
CA ARG A 106 -7.80 -0.04 -2.10
C ARG A 106 -7.38 1.19 -1.33
N ILE A 107 -7.41 2.30 -2.03
CA ILE A 107 -7.22 3.63 -1.45
C ILE A 107 -8.49 4.42 -1.69
N ASP A 108 -9.07 4.94 -0.61
CA ASP A 108 -10.20 5.86 -0.65
C ASP A 108 -9.72 7.26 -0.24
N VAL A 109 -10.28 8.28 -0.85
CA VAL A 109 -10.12 9.68 -0.48
C VAL A 109 -11.52 10.27 -0.32
N ASP A 110 -11.84 10.81 0.85
CA ASP A 110 -13.17 11.33 1.17
C ASP A 110 -14.28 10.31 0.86
N ALA A 111 -14.06 9.06 1.25
CA ALA A 111 -14.96 7.93 1.02
C ALA A 111 -15.20 7.60 -0.46
N THR A 112 -14.40 8.15 -1.37
CA THR A 112 -14.45 7.88 -2.80
C THR A 112 -13.29 6.99 -3.20
N LEU A 113 -13.56 5.92 -3.94
CA LEU A 113 -12.53 4.99 -4.39
C LEU A 113 -11.57 5.66 -5.37
N ALA A 114 -10.30 5.75 -4.99
CA ALA A 114 -9.25 6.34 -5.83
C ALA A 114 -8.42 5.30 -6.56
N ALA A 115 -8.13 4.17 -5.92
CA ALA A 115 -7.32 3.11 -6.52
C ALA A 115 -7.67 1.74 -5.96
N GLU A 116 -7.50 0.72 -6.80
CA GLU A 116 -7.62 -0.70 -6.41
C GLU A 116 -6.38 -1.43 -6.89
N VAL A 117 -5.81 -2.28 -6.04
CA VAL A 117 -4.58 -3.02 -6.36
C VAL A 117 -4.72 -4.46 -5.88
N LYS A 118 -4.42 -5.41 -6.78
CA LYS A 118 -4.23 -6.83 -6.42
C LYS A 118 -2.78 -7.16 -6.66
N PHE A 119 -2.11 -7.69 -5.66
CA PHE A 119 -0.69 -7.96 -5.76
C PHE A 119 -0.28 -9.23 -5.02
N ALA A 120 0.91 -9.70 -5.33
CA ALA A 120 1.47 -10.90 -4.73
C ALA A 120 2.84 -10.60 -4.14
N ALA A 121 3.18 -11.35 -3.12
CA ALA A 121 4.46 -11.27 -2.44
C ALA A 121 4.91 -12.66 -2.01
N ALA A 122 6.19 -12.79 -1.67
CA ALA A 122 6.74 -14.06 -1.21
C ALA A 122 7.79 -13.81 -0.13
N GLN A 123 7.88 -14.76 0.79
CA GLN A 123 8.96 -14.80 1.76
C GLN A 123 10.26 -15.19 1.05
N MET A 124 11.29 -14.39 1.25
CA MET A 124 12.60 -14.58 0.65
C MET A 124 13.67 -14.65 1.72
N THR A 125 14.73 -15.40 1.47
CA THR A 125 15.85 -15.53 2.38
C THR A 125 17.05 -14.75 1.84
N LEU A 126 17.70 -14.03 2.70
CA LEU A 126 18.93 -13.30 2.38
C LEU A 126 20.12 -14.24 2.16
#